data_5b08b05d93695d41182c6b8ca3c2cffc
#
_entry.id   5b08b05d93695d41182c6b8ca3c2cffc
#
_cell.length_a   1.000
_cell.length_b   1.000
_cell.length_c   1.000
_cell.angle_alpha   90.00
_cell.angle_beta   90.00
_cell.angle_gamma   90.00
#
_symmetry.space_group_name_H-M   'P 1'
#
loop_
_entity.id
_entity.type
_entity.pdbx_description
1 polymer ?
#
loop_
_entity_poly.entity_id
_entity_poly.type
_entity_poly.pdbx_seq_one_letter_code
_entity_poly.pdbx_strand_id
1 'polypeptide(L)'
;MDILKPLAVVGTNSWGSAAYGKVLRGESVDIDTIRKCYDRAKEKDLLIFDLAQDYGLGKAQKMIGAFGTDDVIISSKFTPTGAYKTGQVRKSLEKDLQDFGRKYVDIYWLHLPSDIEKNLKEIITLIKEGKIKHVGISNFTLEECKMSKEMVMGSACGESLF
;
A
#
# COMPACT_ATOMS: atom_id res chain seq x y z
N MET A 1 0.07 17.70 4.31
CA MET A 1 0.85 17.44 3.06
C MET A 1 -0.16 17.18 1.96
N ASP A 2 -0.08 17.90 0.86
CA ASP A 2 -1.03 17.76 -0.27
C ASP A 2 -0.60 16.55 -1.11
N ILE A 3 -1.34 15.44 -1.01
CA ILE A 3 -1.06 14.17 -1.70
C ILE A 3 -1.13 14.32 -3.23
N LEU A 4 -1.78 15.37 -3.72
CA LEU A 4 -2.01 15.59 -5.16
C LEU A 4 -0.83 16.24 -5.90
N LYS A 5 0.30 16.50 -5.23
CA LYS A 5 1.44 17.19 -5.84
C LYS A 5 2.77 16.42 -5.98
N PRO A 6 2.90 15.13 -5.67
CA PRO A 6 4.17 14.47 -5.91
C PRO A 6 4.41 14.29 -7.42
N LEU A 7 5.60 14.65 -7.86
CA LEU A 7 6.05 14.43 -9.24
C LEU A 7 6.36 12.96 -9.54
N ALA A 8 6.60 12.15 -8.51
CA ALA A 8 6.91 10.74 -8.62
C ALA A 8 6.63 9.97 -7.34
N VAL A 9 6.45 8.66 -7.47
CA VAL A 9 6.27 7.68 -6.39
C VAL A 9 7.42 6.68 -6.41
N VAL A 10 7.98 6.35 -5.27
CA VAL A 10 9.06 5.37 -5.14
C VAL A 10 8.46 3.96 -5.06
N GLY A 11 8.61 3.17 -6.13
CA GLY A 11 8.17 1.77 -6.14
C GLY A 11 9.15 0.86 -5.41
N THR A 12 8.64 -0.03 -4.58
CA THR A 12 9.46 -0.91 -3.72
C THR A 12 9.32 -2.40 -4.03
N ASN A 13 8.72 -2.78 -5.15
CA ASN A 13 8.42 -4.17 -5.49
C ASN A 13 9.64 -5.10 -5.54
N SER A 14 10.84 -4.56 -5.75
CA SER A 14 12.11 -5.30 -5.73
C SER A 14 12.82 -5.29 -4.36
N TRP A 15 12.30 -4.56 -3.37
CA TRP A 15 12.93 -4.48 -2.06
C TRP A 15 12.75 -5.81 -1.31
N GLY A 16 13.87 -6.34 -0.80
CA GLY A 16 13.87 -7.58 -0.02
C GLY A 16 13.68 -8.87 -0.81
N SER A 17 13.55 -8.82 -2.13
CA SER A 17 13.44 -10.01 -2.98
C SER A 17 14.70 -10.20 -3.83
N ALA A 18 15.62 -11.03 -3.35
CA ALA A 18 16.81 -11.43 -4.11
C ALA A 18 16.43 -12.11 -5.44
N ALA A 19 15.39 -12.97 -5.45
CA ALA A 19 14.92 -13.67 -6.64
C ALA A 19 14.30 -12.72 -7.66
N TYR A 20 13.43 -11.81 -7.22
CA TYR A 20 12.76 -10.87 -8.11
C TYR A 20 13.73 -9.83 -8.68
N GLY A 21 14.65 -9.31 -7.86
CA GLY A 21 15.73 -8.44 -8.32
C GLY A 21 16.61 -9.09 -9.35
N LYS A 22 16.99 -10.37 -9.13
CA LYS A 22 17.84 -11.14 -10.04
C LYS A 22 17.15 -11.47 -11.36
N VAL A 23 15.85 -11.79 -11.34
CA VAL A 23 15.07 -12.09 -12.56
C VAL A 23 14.78 -10.85 -13.38
N LEU A 24 14.43 -9.72 -12.75
CA LEU A 24 14.05 -8.49 -13.47
C LEU A 24 15.23 -7.57 -13.80
N ARG A 25 16.33 -7.63 -13.03
CA ARG A 25 17.44 -6.67 -13.14
C ARG A 25 18.82 -7.33 -13.25
N GLY A 26 18.89 -8.65 -13.21
CA GLY A 26 20.16 -9.37 -13.18
C GLY A 26 20.90 -9.34 -11.85
N GLU A 27 20.48 -8.52 -10.89
CA GLU A 27 21.14 -8.31 -9.60
C GLU A 27 20.17 -8.29 -8.42
N SER A 28 20.62 -8.78 -7.26
CA SER A 28 19.94 -8.54 -5.98
C SER A 28 20.45 -7.23 -5.38
N VAL A 29 19.53 -6.39 -4.92
CA VAL A 29 19.91 -5.13 -4.25
C VAL A 29 20.03 -5.39 -2.75
N ASP A 30 21.18 -5.06 -2.17
CA ASP A 30 21.42 -5.18 -0.73
C ASP A 30 20.68 -4.10 0.07
N ILE A 31 20.55 -4.31 1.38
CA ILE A 31 19.81 -3.42 2.26
C ILE A 31 20.44 -2.02 2.37
N ASP A 32 21.77 -1.93 2.29
CA ASP A 32 22.48 -0.66 2.40
C ASP A 32 22.24 0.21 1.17
N THR A 33 22.21 -0.41 -0.01
CA THR A 33 21.84 0.27 -1.26
C THR A 33 20.38 0.73 -1.22
N ILE A 34 19.45 -0.10 -0.72
CA ILE A 34 18.03 0.28 -0.55
C ILE A 34 17.92 1.44 0.44
N ARG A 35 18.66 1.42 1.55
CA ARG A 35 18.69 2.52 2.51
C ARG A 35 19.18 3.82 1.87
N LYS A 36 20.25 3.79 1.10
CA LYS A 36 20.75 4.97 0.36
C LYS A 36 19.70 5.51 -0.62
N CYS A 37 18.95 4.61 -1.31
CA CYS A 37 17.85 5.01 -2.19
C CYS A 37 16.73 5.69 -1.41
N TYR A 38 16.35 5.15 -0.24
CA TYR A 38 15.36 5.75 0.65
C TYR A 38 15.78 7.15 1.11
N ASP A 39 17.00 7.29 1.64
CA ASP A 39 17.53 8.56 2.11
C ASP A 39 17.59 9.59 0.95
N ARG A 40 18.06 9.16 -0.22
CA ARG A 40 18.12 10.02 -1.41
C ARG A 40 16.75 10.47 -1.91
N ALA A 41 15.73 9.59 -1.85
CA ALA A 41 14.36 9.96 -2.18
C ALA A 41 13.86 11.08 -1.27
N LYS A 42 14.09 10.97 0.03
CA LYS A 42 13.72 12.00 1.02
C LYS A 42 14.44 13.33 0.76
N GLU A 43 15.74 13.31 0.48
CA GLU A 43 16.50 14.51 0.10
C GLU A 43 15.93 15.22 -1.14
N LYS A 44 15.24 14.49 -2.01
CA LYS A 44 14.61 15.01 -3.23
C LYS A 44 13.11 15.27 -3.10
N ASP A 45 12.58 15.22 -1.88
CA ASP A 45 11.16 15.41 -1.57
C ASP A 45 10.25 14.37 -2.27
N LEU A 46 10.79 13.19 -2.59
CA LEU A 46 10.04 12.05 -3.11
C LEU A 46 9.55 11.19 -1.93
N LEU A 47 8.48 11.64 -1.29
CA LEU A 47 8.06 11.13 0.02
C LEU A 47 7.01 10.02 -0.05
N ILE A 48 6.48 9.67 -1.22
CA ILE A 48 5.52 8.57 -1.37
C ILE A 48 6.24 7.27 -1.70
N PHE A 49 6.05 6.26 -0.86
CA PHE A 49 6.58 4.92 -1.05
C PHE A 49 5.44 3.94 -1.32
N ASP A 50 5.51 3.28 -2.48
CA ASP A 50 4.51 2.32 -2.93
C ASP A 50 4.94 0.91 -2.56
N LEU A 51 4.19 0.31 -1.64
CA LEU A 51 4.39 -1.00 -1.05
C LEU A 51 3.24 -1.95 -1.38
N ALA A 52 3.44 -3.23 -1.15
CA ALA A 52 2.38 -4.24 -1.11
C ALA A 52 2.80 -5.40 -0.20
N GLN A 53 1.83 -6.10 0.36
CA GLN A 53 2.09 -7.21 1.30
C GLN A 53 2.87 -8.38 0.67
N ASP A 54 2.84 -8.52 -0.64
CA ASP A 54 3.57 -9.53 -1.40
C ASP A 54 4.96 -9.07 -1.86
N TYR A 55 5.30 -7.77 -1.73
CA TYR A 55 6.63 -7.26 -2.11
C TYR A 55 7.72 -7.81 -1.20
N GLY A 56 8.62 -8.59 -1.79
CA GLY A 56 9.65 -9.28 -1.05
C GLY A 56 9.11 -10.24 0.04
N LEU A 57 7.85 -10.72 -0.09
CA LEU A 57 7.16 -11.51 0.94
C LEU A 57 7.04 -10.77 2.28
N GLY A 58 6.72 -9.47 2.22
CA GLY A 58 6.58 -8.59 3.38
C GLY A 58 7.90 -8.00 3.88
N LYS A 59 9.02 -8.23 3.20
CA LYS A 59 10.31 -7.65 3.59
C LYS A 59 10.37 -6.15 3.28
N ALA A 60 9.72 -5.70 2.20
CA ALA A 60 9.68 -4.28 1.83
C ALA A 60 9.06 -3.43 2.95
N GLN A 61 7.94 -3.89 3.55
CA GLN A 61 7.29 -3.21 4.67
C GLN A 61 8.22 -3.11 5.90
N LYS A 62 8.87 -4.22 6.26
CA LYS A 62 9.83 -4.24 7.38
C LYS A 62 11.02 -3.32 7.17
N MET A 63 11.54 -3.26 5.93
CA MET A 63 12.66 -2.37 5.60
C MET A 63 12.28 -0.92 5.77
N ILE A 64 11.14 -0.49 5.20
CA ILE A 64 10.74 0.92 5.33
C ILE A 64 10.40 1.27 6.78
N GLY A 65 9.79 0.37 7.54
CA GLY A 65 9.57 0.54 8.97
C GLY A 65 10.87 0.74 9.75
N ALA A 66 11.91 -0.05 9.44
CA ALA A 66 13.24 0.11 10.04
C ALA A 66 13.96 1.39 9.61
N PHE A 67 13.65 1.94 8.42
CA PHE A 67 14.22 3.20 7.94
C PHE A 67 13.54 4.43 8.56
N GLY A 68 12.32 4.28 9.07
CA GLY A 68 11.48 5.34 9.63
C GLY A 68 10.32 5.71 8.71
N THR A 69 9.17 6.07 9.29
CA THR A 69 7.95 6.32 8.51
C THR A 69 7.25 7.64 8.88
N ASP A 70 7.80 8.43 9.80
CA ASP A 70 7.09 9.59 10.38
C ASP A 70 6.86 10.73 9.37
N ASP A 71 7.78 10.90 8.44
CA ASP A 71 7.84 12.00 7.47
C ASP A 71 7.63 11.53 6.02
N VAL A 72 7.06 10.34 5.81
CA VAL A 72 6.76 9.80 4.49
C VAL A 72 5.29 9.40 4.36
N ILE A 73 4.80 9.34 3.14
CA ILE A 73 3.47 8.85 2.78
C ILE A 73 3.58 7.37 2.46
N ILE A 74 2.85 6.55 3.19
CA ILE A 74 2.80 5.10 2.98
C ILE A 74 1.60 4.75 2.11
N SER A 75 1.90 4.22 0.92
CA SER A 75 0.94 3.61 0.01
C SER A 75 1.15 2.10 0.04
N SER A 76 0.24 1.35 0.69
CA SER A 76 0.32 -0.12 0.78
C SER A 76 -0.88 -0.78 0.12
N LYS A 77 -0.81 -2.11 -0.11
CA LYS A 77 -1.84 -2.83 -0.86
C LYS A 77 -2.20 -4.14 -0.16
N PHE A 78 -3.50 -4.41 -0.09
CA PHE A 78 -4.02 -5.72 0.22
C PHE A 78 -4.14 -6.55 -1.06
N THR A 79 -3.46 -7.69 -1.11
CA THR A 79 -3.56 -8.66 -2.21
C THR A 79 -4.45 -9.82 -1.78
N PRO A 80 -5.70 -9.91 -2.28
CA PRO A 80 -6.56 -11.03 -1.98
C PRO A 80 -5.95 -12.35 -2.49
N THR A 81 -5.93 -13.37 -1.65
CA THR A 81 -5.42 -14.71 -2.01
C THR A 81 -6.45 -15.77 -1.64
N GLY A 82 -6.88 -16.54 -2.64
CA GLY A 82 -7.90 -17.60 -2.46
C GLY A 82 -9.29 -17.04 -2.15
N ALA A 83 -10.15 -17.89 -1.54
CA ALA A 83 -11.53 -17.50 -1.20
C ALA A 83 -11.55 -16.45 -0.07
N TYR A 84 -12.53 -15.54 -0.14
CA TYR A 84 -12.73 -14.52 0.87
C TYR A 84 -12.88 -15.10 2.28
N LYS A 85 -12.21 -14.48 3.23
CA LYS A 85 -12.34 -14.75 4.67
C LYS A 85 -12.62 -13.46 5.40
N THR A 86 -13.68 -13.42 6.20
CA THR A 86 -14.02 -12.24 7.02
C THR A 86 -12.84 -11.79 7.87
N GLY A 87 -12.57 -10.51 7.87
CA GLY A 87 -11.45 -9.91 8.61
C GLY A 87 -10.09 -10.04 7.94
N GLN A 88 -10.01 -10.55 6.71
CA GLN A 88 -8.74 -10.73 6.02
C GLN A 88 -8.02 -9.41 5.70
N VAL A 89 -8.78 -8.37 5.32
CA VAL A 89 -8.23 -7.03 5.05
C VAL A 89 -7.69 -6.42 6.35
N ARG A 90 -8.49 -6.50 7.43
CA ARG A 90 -8.08 -6.02 8.75
C ARG A 90 -6.80 -6.68 9.22
N LYS A 91 -6.74 -8.01 9.17
CA LYS A 91 -5.56 -8.78 9.59
C LYS A 91 -4.31 -8.39 8.80
N SER A 92 -4.46 -8.18 7.48
CA SER A 92 -3.37 -7.73 6.62
C SER A 92 -2.90 -6.32 6.97
N LEU A 93 -3.85 -5.38 7.12
CA LEU A 93 -3.52 -4.01 7.49
C LEU A 93 -2.86 -3.92 8.87
N GLU A 94 -3.34 -4.64 9.87
CA GLU A 94 -2.78 -4.62 11.22
C GLU A 94 -1.33 -5.14 11.23
N LYS A 95 -1.03 -6.15 10.42
CA LYS A 95 0.36 -6.59 10.21
C LYS A 95 1.21 -5.50 9.55
N ASP A 96 0.70 -4.86 8.49
CA ASP A 96 1.40 -3.77 7.82
C ASP A 96 1.67 -2.61 8.79
N LEU A 97 0.68 -2.20 9.59
CA LEU A 97 0.83 -1.14 10.60
C LEU A 97 1.88 -1.48 11.66
N GLN A 98 1.95 -2.76 12.08
CA GLN A 98 3.00 -3.23 12.98
C GLN A 98 4.38 -3.15 12.32
N ASP A 99 4.51 -3.60 11.07
CA ASP A 99 5.78 -3.56 10.33
C ASP A 99 6.23 -2.10 10.08
N PHE A 100 5.31 -1.15 9.88
CA PHE A 100 5.60 0.29 9.71
C PHE A 100 5.84 1.04 11.02
N GLY A 101 5.41 0.50 12.16
CA GLY A 101 5.41 1.22 13.44
C GLY A 101 4.38 2.37 13.48
N ARG A 102 3.28 2.28 12.70
CA ARG A 102 2.27 3.34 12.55
C ARG A 102 0.89 2.91 13.03
N LYS A 103 0.02 3.88 13.28
CA LYS A 103 -1.40 3.65 13.64
C LYS A 103 -2.33 3.68 12.43
N TYR A 104 -1.88 4.19 11.29
CA TYR A 104 -2.64 4.31 10.04
C TYR A 104 -1.71 4.22 8.83
N VAL A 105 -2.28 3.93 7.66
CA VAL A 105 -1.66 4.11 6.35
C VAL A 105 -2.30 5.28 5.61
N ASP A 106 -1.53 5.97 4.77
CA ASP A 106 -2.05 7.12 4.03
C ASP A 106 -2.91 6.66 2.85
N ILE A 107 -2.47 5.65 2.08
CA ILE A 107 -3.24 5.07 0.98
C ILE A 107 -3.23 3.55 1.12
N TYR A 108 -4.40 2.92 1.02
CA TYR A 108 -4.51 1.46 1.04
C TYR A 108 -5.29 0.95 -0.17
N TRP A 109 -4.65 0.12 -0.97
CA TRP A 109 -5.19 -0.36 -2.24
C TRP A 109 -5.81 -1.75 -2.08
N LEU A 110 -6.97 -1.96 -2.72
CA LEU A 110 -7.39 -3.30 -3.10
C LEU A 110 -6.65 -3.67 -4.38
N HIS A 111 -5.64 -4.55 -4.27
CA HIS A 111 -4.65 -4.81 -5.31
C HIS A 111 -5.22 -5.54 -6.52
N LEU A 112 -6.20 -6.42 -6.31
CA LEU A 112 -6.84 -7.24 -7.32
C LEU A 112 -8.37 -7.25 -7.15
N PRO A 113 -9.14 -7.35 -8.26
CA PRO A 113 -10.60 -7.37 -8.24
C PRO A 113 -11.18 -8.74 -7.82
N SER A 114 -10.92 -9.13 -6.57
CA SER A 114 -11.46 -10.37 -5.98
C SER A 114 -12.39 -10.04 -4.83
N ASP A 115 -13.59 -10.66 -4.79
CA ASP A 115 -14.62 -10.40 -3.76
C ASP A 115 -14.76 -8.89 -3.43
N ILE A 116 -14.84 -8.06 -4.47
CA ILE A 116 -14.72 -6.59 -4.42
C ILE A 116 -15.60 -6.02 -3.31
N GLU A 117 -16.91 -6.34 -3.30
CA GLU A 117 -17.84 -5.77 -2.32
C GLU A 117 -17.46 -6.09 -0.88
N LYS A 118 -17.06 -7.34 -0.61
CA LYS A 118 -16.73 -7.79 0.74
C LYS A 118 -15.44 -7.11 1.23
N ASN A 119 -14.42 -7.08 0.38
CA ASN A 119 -13.14 -6.46 0.70
C ASN A 119 -13.28 -4.93 0.86
N LEU A 120 -14.05 -4.25 -0.01
CA LEU A 120 -14.30 -2.82 0.12
C LEU A 120 -15.11 -2.49 1.39
N LYS A 121 -16.09 -3.30 1.79
CA LYS A 121 -16.82 -3.11 3.05
C LYS A 121 -15.88 -3.16 4.27
N GLU A 122 -14.90 -4.06 4.29
CA GLU A 122 -13.87 -4.07 5.34
C GLU A 122 -12.99 -2.80 5.28
N ILE A 123 -12.52 -2.41 4.08
CA ILE A 123 -11.72 -1.19 3.90
C ILE A 123 -12.49 0.05 4.37
N ILE A 124 -13.76 0.20 4.00
CA ILE A 124 -14.63 1.30 4.45
C ILE A 124 -14.73 1.34 5.97
N THR A 125 -14.86 0.19 6.62
CA THR A 125 -14.85 0.11 8.08
C THR A 125 -13.53 0.61 8.67
N LEU A 126 -12.40 0.23 8.07
CA LEU A 126 -11.06 0.65 8.52
C LEU A 126 -10.79 2.15 8.26
N ILE A 127 -11.41 2.73 7.21
CA ILE A 127 -11.40 4.19 6.99
C ILE A 127 -12.15 4.90 8.15
N LYS A 128 -13.35 4.42 8.50
CA LYS A 128 -14.14 4.97 9.62
C LYS A 128 -13.43 4.86 10.97
N GLU A 129 -12.59 3.85 11.13
CA GLU A 129 -11.73 3.68 12.32
C GLU A 129 -10.48 4.56 12.28
N GLY A 130 -10.23 5.31 11.20
CA GLY A 130 -9.04 6.15 11.03
C GLY A 130 -7.74 5.39 10.78
N LYS A 131 -7.83 4.09 10.44
CA LYS A 131 -6.65 3.26 10.11
C LYS A 131 -6.21 3.39 8.67
N ILE A 132 -7.08 3.86 7.78
CA ILE A 132 -6.81 4.15 6.36
C ILE A 132 -7.28 5.57 6.10
N LYS A 133 -6.45 6.43 5.49
CA LYS A 133 -6.86 7.79 5.10
C LYS A 133 -7.54 7.80 3.74
N HIS A 134 -6.95 7.10 2.77
CA HIS A 134 -7.45 7.06 1.40
C HIS A 134 -7.46 5.62 0.89
N VAL A 135 -8.47 5.25 0.11
CA VAL A 135 -8.54 3.94 -0.55
C VAL A 135 -8.21 4.06 -2.03
N GLY A 136 -7.51 3.08 -2.57
CA GLY A 136 -7.26 2.91 -3.99
C GLY A 136 -7.72 1.56 -4.50
N ILE A 137 -7.86 1.43 -5.81
CA ILE A 137 -8.15 0.18 -6.51
C ILE A 137 -7.15 -0.03 -7.64
N SER A 138 -6.76 -1.28 -7.90
CA SER A 138 -5.71 -1.62 -8.85
C SER A 138 -6.12 -2.84 -9.70
N ASN A 139 -5.82 -2.81 -10.98
CA ASN A 139 -6.16 -3.89 -11.92
C ASN A 139 -7.66 -4.10 -12.13
N PHE A 140 -8.48 -3.07 -11.93
CA PHE A 140 -9.94 -3.11 -12.08
C PHE A 140 -10.36 -2.72 -13.50
N THR A 141 -11.45 -3.30 -13.99
CA THR A 141 -12.15 -2.83 -15.19
C THR A 141 -12.87 -1.51 -14.91
N LEU A 142 -13.27 -0.81 -15.97
CA LEU A 142 -14.03 0.44 -15.83
C LEU A 142 -15.34 0.27 -15.04
N GLU A 143 -16.04 -0.84 -15.25
CA GLU A 143 -17.31 -1.12 -14.56
C GLU A 143 -17.07 -1.39 -13.06
N GLU A 144 -16.03 -2.16 -12.72
CA GLU A 144 -15.62 -2.39 -11.33
C GLU A 144 -15.15 -1.10 -10.65
N CYS A 145 -14.49 -0.20 -11.39
CA CYS A 145 -14.13 1.14 -10.90
C CYS A 145 -15.37 1.97 -10.55
N LYS A 146 -16.37 2.01 -11.43
CA LYS A 146 -17.64 2.73 -11.18
C LYS A 146 -18.35 2.19 -9.95
N MET A 147 -18.54 0.86 -9.88
CA MET A 147 -19.16 0.19 -8.73
C MET A 147 -18.40 0.49 -7.43
N SER A 148 -17.07 0.38 -7.44
CA SER A 148 -16.24 0.64 -6.26
C SER A 148 -16.38 2.10 -5.80
N LYS A 149 -16.40 3.05 -6.73
CA LYS A 149 -16.60 4.48 -6.44
C LYS A 149 -17.96 4.72 -5.76
N GLU A 150 -19.03 4.15 -6.31
CA GLU A 150 -20.38 4.28 -5.73
C GLU A 150 -20.44 3.74 -4.29
N MET A 151 -19.81 2.58 -4.04
CA MET A 151 -19.74 1.98 -2.70
C MET A 151 -19.01 2.88 -1.70
N VAL A 152 -17.85 3.42 -2.08
CA VAL A 152 -17.03 4.26 -1.20
C VAL A 152 -17.72 5.61 -0.95
N MET A 153 -18.17 6.29 -1.98
CA MET A 153 -18.85 7.60 -1.88
C MET A 153 -20.18 7.49 -1.13
N GLY A 154 -20.96 6.43 -1.38
CA GLY A 154 -22.24 6.17 -0.69
C GLY A 154 -22.09 5.82 0.79
N SER A 155 -20.87 5.47 1.25
CA SER A 155 -20.61 5.10 2.65
C SER A 155 -20.34 6.29 3.59
N ALA A 156 -20.49 7.53 3.13
CA ALA A 156 -20.12 8.76 3.86
C ALA A 156 -18.63 8.87 4.25
N CYS A 157 -17.75 8.13 3.56
CA CYS A 157 -16.30 8.23 3.74
C CYS A 157 -15.68 9.44 2.97
N GLY A 158 -16.52 10.30 2.36
CA GLY A 158 -16.07 11.51 1.70
C GLY A 158 -15.16 11.29 0.47
N GLU A 159 -14.24 12.21 0.21
CA GLU A 159 -13.35 12.25 -0.96
C GLU A 159 -12.13 11.29 -0.81
N SER A 160 -12.35 10.03 -0.41
CA SER A 160 -11.26 9.12 -0.02
C SER A 160 -10.84 8.11 -1.09
N LEU A 161 -11.30 8.26 -2.36
CA LEU A 161 -10.97 7.32 -3.44
C LEU A 161 -9.89 7.89 -4.37
N PHE A 162 -8.84 7.10 -4.64
CA PHE A 162 -7.83 7.30 -5.67
C PHE A 162 -7.96 6.30 -6.81
#